data_fae11e9b8ae096a6cb1d2b4caafa8f5f
#
_entry.id   fae11e9b8ae096a6cb1d2b4caafa8f5f
#
_cell.length_a   1.000
_cell.length_b   1.000
_cell.length_c   1.000
_cell.angle_alpha   90.00
_cell.angle_beta   90.00
_cell.angle_gamma   90.00
#
_symmetry.space_group_name_H-M   'P 1'
#
loop_
_entity.id
_entity.type
_entity.pdbx_description
1 polymer ?
#
loop_
_entity_poly.entity_id
_entity_poly.type
_entity_poly.pdbx_seq_one_letter_code
_entity_poly.pdbx_strand_id
1 'polypeptide(L)'
;MKTLFVLMAQYNGLAIIPLAQVCHDYFTHLTPDMFQRKVMAGQIKIPITRLEASQKSAKGIHIADLSAYLEAQHAAAVKESNQLNSTPRGS
;
A
#
# COMPACT_ATOMS: atom_id res chain seq x y z
N MET A 1 14.35 -6.22 8.98
CA MET A 1 14.51 -4.93 8.30
C MET A 1 13.17 -4.25 8.18
N LYS A 2 13.14 -2.97 8.36
CA LYS A 2 11.89 -2.21 8.27
C LYS A 2 11.51 -1.97 6.82
N THR A 3 10.25 -2.22 6.49
CA THR A 3 9.70 -1.94 5.17
C THR A 3 9.93 -0.48 4.79
N LEU A 4 9.82 0.43 5.77
CA LEU A 4 10.04 1.84 5.52
C LEU A 4 11.44 2.11 4.96
N PHE A 5 12.47 1.47 5.49
CA PHE A 5 13.84 1.66 5.00
C PHE A 5 13.99 1.16 3.56
N VAL A 6 13.34 0.03 3.24
CA VAL A 6 13.36 -0.49 1.88
C VAL A 6 12.71 0.50 0.92
N LEU A 7 11.55 1.06 1.32
CA LEU A 7 10.85 2.05 0.50
C LEU A 7 11.65 3.33 0.35
N MET A 8 12.32 3.78 1.42
CA MET A 8 13.15 4.97 1.34
C MET A 8 14.27 4.79 0.33
N ALA A 9 14.86 3.61 0.28
CA ALA A 9 15.89 3.30 -0.71
C ALA A 9 15.29 3.21 -2.11
N GLN A 10 14.14 2.57 -2.25
CA GLN A 10 13.48 2.40 -3.54
C GLN A 10 13.10 3.74 -4.17
N TYR A 11 12.65 4.69 -3.37
CA TYR A 11 12.16 5.97 -3.85
C TYR A 11 13.11 7.14 -3.57
N ASN A 12 14.36 6.83 -3.26
CA ASN A 12 15.40 7.86 -3.04
C ASN A 12 15.00 8.88 -1.98
N GLY A 13 14.33 8.41 -0.93
CA GLY A 13 13.90 9.28 0.16
C GLY A 13 12.71 10.16 -0.13
N LEU A 14 12.02 9.94 -1.25
CA LEU A 14 10.84 10.71 -1.59
C LEU A 14 9.75 10.48 -0.55
N ALA A 15 9.19 11.57 0.00
CA ALA A 15 8.20 11.44 1.07
C ALA A 15 6.81 11.08 0.54
N ILE A 16 6.43 11.64 -0.60
CA ILE A 16 5.12 11.38 -1.23
C ILE A 16 5.38 10.78 -2.60
N ILE A 17 4.87 9.58 -2.83
CA ILE A 17 5.06 8.88 -4.08
C ILE A 17 3.82 9.10 -4.95
N PRO A 18 3.96 9.54 -6.21
CA PRO A 18 2.81 9.74 -7.09
C PRO A 18 1.97 8.47 -7.23
N LEU A 19 0.66 8.64 -7.36
CA LEU A 19 -0.25 7.48 -7.47
C LEU A 19 0.13 6.56 -8.63
N ALA A 20 0.51 7.13 -9.77
CA ALA A 20 0.88 6.32 -10.92
C ALA A 20 2.07 5.42 -10.61
N GLN A 21 3.04 5.95 -9.86
CA GLN A 21 4.23 5.18 -9.52
C GLN A 21 3.91 4.07 -8.52
N VAL A 22 3.06 4.37 -7.53
CA VAL A 22 2.63 3.36 -6.56
C VAL A 22 1.89 2.23 -7.28
N CYS A 23 0.99 2.57 -8.20
CA CYS A 23 0.27 1.55 -8.96
C CYS A 23 1.20 0.73 -9.82
N HIS A 24 2.16 1.37 -10.47
CA HIS A 24 3.14 0.67 -11.30
C HIS A 24 3.95 -0.34 -10.48
N ASP A 25 4.30 0.03 -9.24
CA ASP A 25 5.21 -0.79 -8.44
C ASP A 25 4.48 -1.84 -7.60
N TYR A 26 3.28 -1.55 -7.11
CA TYR A 26 2.60 -2.41 -6.14
C TYR A 26 1.18 -2.82 -6.53
N PHE A 27 0.56 -2.11 -7.46
CA PHE A 27 -0.82 -2.40 -7.88
C PHE A 27 -0.87 -2.44 -9.41
N THR A 28 -0.09 -3.35 -9.97
CA THR A 28 0.10 -3.43 -11.41
C THR A 28 -1.20 -3.75 -12.17
N HIS A 29 -2.19 -4.27 -11.48
CA HIS A 29 -3.49 -4.59 -12.06
C HIS A 29 -4.46 -3.41 -12.03
N LEU A 30 -4.04 -2.26 -11.47
CA LEU A 30 -4.93 -1.10 -11.32
C LEU A 30 -4.33 0.11 -12.01
N THR A 31 -5.21 0.90 -12.65
CA THR A 31 -4.84 2.25 -13.06
C THR A 31 -4.94 3.17 -11.85
N PRO A 32 -4.31 4.36 -11.89
CA PRO A 32 -4.45 5.32 -10.78
C PRO A 32 -5.91 5.65 -10.46
N ASP A 33 -6.77 5.79 -11.49
CA ASP A 33 -8.19 6.07 -11.26
C ASP A 33 -8.89 4.93 -10.55
N MET A 34 -8.63 3.70 -10.96
CA MET A 34 -9.21 2.53 -10.31
C MET A 34 -8.71 2.39 -8.88
N PHE A 35 -7.43 2.63 -8.67
CA PHE A 35 -6.84 2.60 -7.34
C PHE A 35 -7.53 3.61 -6.43
N GLN A 36 -7.69 4.84 -6.91
CA GLN A 36 -8.34 5.89 -6.14
C GLN A 36 -9.78 5.52 -5.78
N ARG A 37 -10.51 4.95 -6.73
CA ARG A 37 -11.89 4.50 -6.48
C ARG A 37 -11.94 3.42 -5.41
N LYS A 38 -11.03 2.48 -5.45
CA LYS A 38 -10.99 1.41 -4.44
C LYS A 38 -10.64 1.94 -3.06
N VAL A 39 -9.76 2.93 -3.00
CA VAL A 39 -9.42 3.58 -1.74
C VAL A 39 -10.66 4.30 -1.19
N MET A 40 -11.37 5.05 -2.04
CA MET A 40 -12.57 5.79 -1.62
C MET A 40 -13.69 4.84 -1.21
N ALA A 41 -13.75 3.67 -1.80
CA ALA A 41 -14.76 2.66 -1.43
C ALA A 41 -14.37 1.87 -0.18
N GLY A 42 -13.20 2.13 0.39
CA GLY A 42 -12.73 1.42 1.57
C GLY A 42 -12.17 0.03 1.31
N GLN A 43 -11.98 -0.32 0.04
CA GLN A 43 -11.44 -1.63 -0.33
C GLN A 43 -9.93 -1.69 -0.18
N ILE A 44 -9.26 -0.56 -0.37
CA ILE A 44 -7.83 -0.43 -0.12
C ILE A 44 -7.67 0.59 0.98
N LYS A 45 -7.16 0.14 2.12
CA LYS A 45 -7.10 0.97 3.33
C LYS A 45 -5.78 1.69 3.41
N ILE A 46 -5.62 2.67 2.54
CA ILE A 46 -4.42 3.50 2.50
C ILE A 46 -4.84 4.95 2.28
N PRO A 47 -4.32 5.90 3.07
CA PRO A 47 -4.66 7.31 2.85
C PRO A 47 -4.04 7.84 1.57
N ILE A 48 -4.79 8.67 0.86
CA ILE A 48 -4.24 9.40 -0.29
C ILE A 48 -3.93 10.81 0.17
N THR A 49 -2.68 11.21 0.04
CA THR A 49 -2.23 12.54 0.43
C THR A 49 -2.38 13.49 -0.75
N ARG A 50 -3.02 14.61 -0.52
CA ARG A 50 -3.12 15.70 -1.49
C ARG A 50 -2.17 16.81 -1.05
N LEU A 51 -1.44 17.37 -1.99
CA LEU A 51 -0.49 18.42 -1.65
C LEU A 51 -1.17 19.76 -1.42
N GLU A 52 -2.40 19.91 -1.90
CA GLU A 52 -3.25 21.06 -1.59
C GLU A 52 -4.71 20.68 -1.75
N ALA A 53 -5.61 21.57 -1.32
CA ALA A 53 -7.04 21.25 -1.30
C ALA A 53 -7.68 21.17 -2.69
N SER A 54 -7.03 21.68 -3.72
CA SER A 54 -7.59 21.67 -5.08
C SER A 54 -7.73 20.26 -5.61
N GLN A 55 -8.80 19.99 -6.34
CA GLN A 55 -8.99 18.69 -6.98
C GLN A 55 -7.93 18.41 -8.05
N LYS A 56 -7.30 19.47 -8.56
CA LYS A 56 -6.24 19.35 -9.56
C LYS A 56 -4.88 19.20 -8.93
N SER A 57 -4.78 19.24 -7.60
CA SER A 57 -3.48 19.13 -6.95
C SER A 57 -2.91 17.73 -7.14
N ALA A 58 -1.59 17.64 -7.07
CA ALA A 58 -0.92 16.36 -7.12
C ALA A 58 -1.36 15.50 -5.94
N LYS A 59 -1.61 14.23 -6.21
CA LYS A 59 -1.96 13.25 -5.19
C LYS A 59 -0.93 12.16 -5.17
N GLY A 60 -0.70 11.64 -3.98
CA GLY A 60 0.24 10.55 -3.84
C GLY A 60 0.02 9.82 -2.53
N ILE A 61 0.91 8.89 -2.26
CA ILE A 61 0.89 8.11 -1.02
C ILE A 61 2.12 8.48 -0.23
N HIS A 62 1.90 8.88 1.02
CA HIS A 62 3.03 9.14 1.91
C HIS A 62 3.76 7.83 2.16
N ILE A 63 5.08 7.88 2.15
CA ILE A 63 5.90 6.67 2.24
C ILE A 63 5.62 5.88 3.53
N ALA A 64 5.32 6.58 4.63
CA ALA A 64 4.98 5.92 5.88
C ALA A 64 3.64 5.18 5.79
N ASP A 65 2.68 5.74 5.05
CA ASP A 65 1.38 5.09 4.85
C ASP A 65 1.51 3.87 3.95
N LEU A 66 2.33 3.95 2.93
CA LEU A 66 2.62 2.80 2.07
C LEU A 66 3.29 1.70 2.87
N SER A 67 4.27 2.06 3.70
CA SER A 67 4.93 1.10 4.58
C SER A 67 3.95 0.41 5.50
N ALA A 68 3.06 1.18 6.13
CA ALA A 68 2.06 0.63 7.05
C ALA A 68 1.11 -0.32 6.32
N TYR A 69 0.69 0.05 5.10
CA TYR A 69 -0.19 -0.79 4.30
C TYR A 69 0.49 -2.11 3.95
N LEU A 70 1.73 -2.05 3.47
CA LEU A 70 2.47 -3.26 3.09
C LEU A 70 2.72 -4.16 4.31
N GLU A 71 3.02 -3.57 5.47
CA GLU A 71 3.19 -4.33 6.69
C GLU A 71 1.89 -5.01 7.11
N ALA A 72 0.77 -4.30 6.99
CA ALA A 72 -0.53 -4.87 7.34
C ALA A 72 -0.89 -6.04 6.40
N GLN A 73 -0.62 -5.89 5.12
CA GLN A 73 -0.87 -6.96 4.15
C GLN A 73 0.02 -8.16 4.42
N HIS A 74 1.28 -7.91 4.77
CA HIS A 74 2.21 -8.98 5.12
C HIS A 74 1.74 -9.70 6.39
N ALA A 75 1.32 -8.96 7.41
CA ALA A 75 0.82 -9.56 8.65
C ALA A 75 -0.41 -10.43 8.39
N ALA A 76 -1.31 -9.96 7.53
CA ALA A 76 -2.48 -10.73 7.16
C ALA A 76 -2.10 -12.03 6.43
N ALA A 77 -1.12 -11.95 5.54
CA ALA A 77 -0.64 -13.10 4.81
C ALA A 77 0.01 -14.13 5.74
N VAL A 78 0.80 -13.65 6.69
CA VAL A 78 1.43 -14.53 7.68
C VAL A 78 0.38 -15.23 8.53
N LYS A 79 -0.62 -14.48 8.98
CA LYS A 79 -1.71 -15.04 9.77
C LYS A 79 -2.46 -16.12 8.99
N GLU A 80 -2.78 -15.84 7.74
CA GLU A 80 -3.47 -16.81 6.87
C GLU A 80 -2.62 -18.07 6.69
N SER A 81 -1.33 -17.89 6.42
CA SER A 81 -0.41 -19.01 6.26
C SER A 81 -0.33 -19.85 7.52
N ASN A 82 -0.26 -19.20 8.68
CA ASN A 82 -0.21 -19.91 9.95
C ASN A 82 -1.48 -20.68 10.21
N GLN A 83 -2.63 -20.13 9.86
CA GLN A 83 -3.91 -20.84 10.01
C GLN A 83 -3.95 -22.09 9.13
N LEU A 84 -3.49 -21.96 7.89
CA LEU A 84 -3.47 -23.10 6.96
C LEU A 84 -2.51 -24.17 7.44
N ASN A 85 -1.36 -23.79 7.97
CA ASN A 85 -0.33 -24.72 8.39
C ASN A 85 -0.58 -25.29 9.78
N SER A 86 -1.36 -24.62 10.61
CA SER A 86 -1.64 -25.07 11.97
C SER A 86 -2.92 -25.87 12.09
N THR A 87 -3.67 -26.03 11.00
CA THR A 87 -4.86 -26.84 11.01
C THR A 87 -4.51 -28.26 11.43
N PRO A 88 -5.17 -28.82 12.43
CA PRO A 88 -4.85 -30.16 12.90
C PRO A 88 -4.99 -31.17 11.77
N ARG A 89 -3.92 -31.86 11.48
CA ARG A 89 -3.94 -32.88 10.45
C ARG A 89 -4.41 -34.18 11.01
N GLY A 90 -5.22 -34.84 10.25
CA GLY A 90 -5.71 -36.11 10.68
C GLY A 90 -6.51 -36.04 11.94
N SER A 91 -6.63 -34.88 12.38
CA SER A 91 -7.47 -34.67 13.55
C SER A 91 -8.82 -34.41 13.08
#